data_dcc42756485a9b0c162b8e2925eb91c0
#
_entry.id   dcc42756485a9b0c162b8e2925eb91c0
#
_cell.length_a   1.000
_cell.length_b   1.000
_cell.length_c   1.000
_cell.angle_alpha   90.00
_cell.angle_beta   90.00
_cell.angle_gamma   90.00
#
_symmetry.space_group_name_H-M   'P 1'
#
loop_
_entity.id
_entity.type
_entity.pdbx_description
1 polymer ?
#
loop_
_entity_poly.entity_id
_entity_poly.type
_entity_poly.pdbx_seq_one_letter_code
_entity_poly.pdbx_strand_id
1 'polypeptide(L)'
;MERLTRRRVLAVMPCAVLMRTACASAAVDWLELHNTHTNETLRVTFRDASGFVPAALEELEKILGDHRSGEHHAMDPQLYVLLVDLAAAAGVEPRYQIISGFRSSETNEKLRTNGGGQAKNSQHIQGKAIDVRLNGVSTVRLRDLALGLKRGGVGYYLKSDFVHVDTARVRYWEG
;
A
#
# COMPACT_ATOMS: atom_id res chain seq x y z
N MET A 1 -5.78 53.47 67.33
CA MET A 1 -6.56 53.18 66.08
C MET A 1 -5.61 52.42 65.15
N GLU A 2 -5.55 51.10 65.31
CA GLU A 2 -4.72 50.24 64.45
C GLU A 2 -5.56 49.66 63.32
N ARG A 3 -5.09 49.84 62.09
CA ARG A 3 -5.71 49.30 60.89
C ARG A 3 -5.16 47.90 60.61
N LEU A 4 -5.98 46.89 60.77
CA LEU A 4 -5.69 45.48 60.40
C LEU A 4 -5.71 45.34 58.87
N THR A 5 -4.54 45.08 58.29
CA THR A 5 -4.36 44.73 56.85
C THR A 5 -4.65 43.25 56.66
N ARG A 6 -5.74 42.93 55.93
CA ARG A 6 -6.08 41.57 55.56
C ARG A 6 -5.18 41.09 54.38
N ARG A 7 -4.25 40.21 54.67
CA ARG A 7 -3.48 39.47 53.64
C ARG A 7 -4.38 38.41 53.02
N ARG A 8 -4.68 38.58 51.70
CA ARG A 8 -5.33 37.53 50.91
C ARG A 8 -4.26 36.51 50.53
N VAL A 9 -4.43 35.28 51.02
CA VAL A 9 -3.65 34.11 50.61
C VAL A 9 -4.30 33.55 49.35
N LEU A 10 -3.60 33.70 48.20
CA LEU A 10 -3.98 33.06 46.94
C LEU A 10 -3.57 31.57 47.03
N ALA A 11 -4.53 30.68 47.12
CA ALA A 11 -4.31 29.23 46.99
C ALA A 11 -4.04 28.91 45.54
N VAL A 12 -2.81 28.52 45.19
CA VAL A 12 -2.43 27.98 43.88
C VAL A 12 -2.82 26.51 43.88
N MET A 13 -3.89 26.17 43.14
CA MET A 13 -4.24 24.78 42.85
C MET A 13 -3.25 24.19 41.83
N PRO A 14 -2.64 23.03 42.11
CA PRO A 14 -1.85 22.35 41.09
C PRO A 14 -2.76 21.78 40.01
N CYS A 15 -2.61 22.25 38.80
CA CYS A 15 -3.27 21.68 37.62
C CYS A 15 -2.61 20.31 37.34
N ALA A 16 -3.27 19.22 37.71
CA ALA A 16 -2.81 17.89 37.37
C ALA A 16 -3.00 17.68 35.87
N VAL A 17 -1.92 17.78 35.11
CA VAL A 17 -1.88 17.39 33.70
C VAL A 17 -2.03 15.87 33.63
N LEU A 18 -3.25 15.40 33.36
CA LEU A 18 -3.48 14.00 32.97
C LEU A 18 -2.82 13.78 31.61
N MET A 19 -1.61 13.24 31.60
CA MET A 19 -1.03 12.64 30.40
C MET A 19 -1.89 11.44 30.01
N ARG A 20 -2.77 11.63 29.03
CA ARG A 20 -3.39 10.52 28.31
C ARG A 20 -2.28 9.85 27.50
N THR A 21 -1.78 8.72 28.01
CA THR A 21 -1.03 7.78 27.17
C THR A 21 -1.98 7.26 26.11
N ALA A 22 -1.91 7.82 24.90
CA ALA A 22 -2.53 7.21 23.75
C ALA A 22 -1.84 5.86 23.54
N CYS A 23 -2.49 4.76 23.96
CA CYS A 23 -2.16 3.45 23.43
C CYS A 23 -2.35 3.54 21.92
N ALA A 24 -1.27 3.67 21.16
CA ALA A 24 -1.29 3.42 19.75
C ALA A 24 -1.70 1.94 19.62
N SER A 25 -2.97 1.71 19.27
CA SER A 25 -3.41 0.39 18.80
C SER A 25 -2.46 0.03 17.66
N ALA A 26 -1.69 -1.03 17.84
CA ALA A 26 -0.80 -1.50 16.78
C ALA A 26 -1.67 -1.71 15.54
N ALA A 27 -1.32 -1.01 14.46
CA ALA A 27 -2.11 -1.04 13.24
C ALA A 27 -2.13 -2.47 12.70
N VAL A 28 -3.32 -3.01 12.53
CA VAL A 28 -3.54 -4.29 11.85
C VAL A 28 -3.80 -3.97 10.39
N ASP A 29 -2.85 -4.34 9.52
CA ASP A 29 -3.00 -4.11 8.09
C ASP A 29 -3.48 -5.38 7.39
N TRP A 30 -4.51 -5.20 6.60
CA TRP A 30 -5.09 -6.24 5.79
C TRP A 30 -5.27 -5.78 4.34
N LEU A 31 -5.38 -6.72 3.42
CA LEU A 31 -5.70 -6.51 2.02
C LEU A 31 -6.77 -7.50 1.57
N GLU A 32 -7.59 -7.08 0.62
CA GLU A 32 -8.44 -7.95 -0.17
C GLU A 32 -8.04 -7.77 -1.65
N LEU A 33 -7.54 -8.85 -2.24
CA LEU A 33 -7.04 -8.88 -3.61
C LEU A 33 -7.90 -9.81 -4.45
N HIS A 34 -8.37 -9.33 -5.59
CA HIS A 34 -9.04 -10.13 -6.61
C HIS A 34 -8.17 -10.17 -7.87
N ASN A 35 -7.64 -11.35 -8.21
CA ASN A 35 -6.86 -11.53 -9.42
C ASN A 35 -7.80 -11.66 -10.64
N THR A 36 -7.73 -10.71 -11.57
CA THR A 36 -8.64 -10.65 -12.72
C THR A 36 -8.38 -11.71 -13.80
N HIS A 37 -7.25 -12.41 -13.73
CA HIS A 37 -6.90 -13.48 -14.67
C HIS A 37 -7.25 -14.87 -14.15
N THR A 38 -7.07 -15.13 -12.85
CA THR A 38 -7.38 -16.42 -12.22
C THR A 38 -8.76 -16.46 -11.58
N ASN A 39 -9.39 -15.29 -11.39
CA ASN A 39 -10.65 -15.09 -10.69
C ASN A 39 -10.60 -15.49 -9.20
N GLU A 40 -9.40 -15.59 -8.64
CA GLU A 40 -9.18 -15.86 -7.23
C GLU A 40 -9.33 -14.60 -6.40
N THR A 41 -9.84 -14.76 -5.18
CA THR A 41 -9.93 -13.65 -4.20
C THR A 41 -9.31 -14.10 -2.90
N LEU A 42 -8.44 -13.26 -2.34
CA LEU A 42 -7.80 -13.45 -1.06
C LEU A 42 -8.06 -12.24 -0.18
N ARG A 43 -8.53 -12.47 1.06
CA ARG A 43 -8.54 -11.45 2.11
C ARG A 43 -7.67 -11.92 3.26
N VAL A 44 -6.64 -11.15 3.60
CA VAL A 44 -5.64 -11.56 4.57
C VAL A 44 -5.11 -10.39 5.38
N THR A 45 -4.85 -10.61 6.67
CA THR A 45 -4.09 -9.71 7.54
C THR A 45 -2.61 -10.07 7.39
N PHE A 46 -1.82 -9.19 6.79
CA PHE A 46 -0.41 -9.44 6.51
C PHE A 46 0.55 -8.76 7.50
N ARG A 47 0.05 -7.83 8.33
CA ARG A 47 0.81 -7.18 9.39
C ARG A 47 -0.07 -6.95 10.62
N ASP A 48 0.46 -7.28 11.79
CA ASP A 48 -0.16 -7.07 13.09
C ASP A 48 0.81 -6.42 14.09
N ALA A 49 0.49 -6.47 15.39
CA ALA A 49 1.30 -5.91 16.46
C ALA A 49 2.73 -6.50 16.55
N SER A 50 2.92 -7.72 16.06
CA SER A 50 4.22 -8.43 16.05
C SER A 50 5.03 -8.17 14.78
N GLY A 51 4.45 -7.52 13.77
CA GLY A 51 5.07 -7.22 12.48
C GLY A 51 4.40 -7.96 11.32
N PHE A 52 5.16 -8.25 10.27
CA PHE A 52 4.67 -9.02 9.13
C PHE A 52 4.38 -10.47 9.49
N VAL A 53 3.27 -11.00 9.00
CA VAL A 53 2.81 -12.39 9.21
C VAL A 53 3.33 -13.27 8.07
N PRO A 54 4.35 -14.15 8.28
CA PRO A 54 4.99 -14.89 7.19
C PRO A 54 4.01 -15.71 6.34
N ALA A 55 3.10 -16.43 6.98
CA ALA A 55 2.11 -17.24 6.26
C ALA A 55 1.20 -16.39 5.34
N ALA A 56 0.83 -15.18 5.78
CA ALA A 56 0.05 -14.26 4.98
C ALA A 56 0.84 -13.71 3.78
N LEU A 57 2.16 -13.47 3.95
CA LEU A 57 3.02 -13.08 2.83
C LEU A 57 3.09 -14.18 1.78
N GLU A 58 3.22 -15.44 2.17
CA GLU A 58 3.21 -16.59 1.26
C GLU A 58 1.88 -16.72 0.48
N GLU A 59 0.73 -16.45 1.13
CA GLU A 59 -0.57 -16.44 0.44
C GLU A 59 -0.66 -15.29 -0.58
N LEU A 60 -0.15 -14.10 -0.21
CA LEU A 60 -0.08 -12.95 -1.12
C LEU A 60 0.82 -13.22 -2.32
N GLU A 61 1.97 -13.87 -2.13
CA GLU A 61 2.88 -14.26 -3.20
C GLU A 61 2.22 -15.22 -4.20
N LYS A 62 1.38 -16.14 -3.72
CA LYS A 62 0.64 -17.08 -4.58
C LYS A 62 -0.36 -16.36 -5.47
N ILE A 63 -1.25 -15.54 -4.89
CA ILE A 63 -2.27 -14.82 -5.68
C ILE A 63 -1.67 -13.78 -6.61
N LEU A 64 -0.47 -13.27 -6.30
CA LEU A 64 0.29 -12.32 -7.12
C LEU A 64 1.27 -12.99 -8.09
N GLY A 65 1.30 -14.31 -8.18
CA GLY A 65 2.16 -15.06 -9.09
C GLY A 65 1.89 -14.76 -10.57
N ASP A 66 2.81 -15.19 -11.39
CA ASP A 66 2.68 -15.07 -12.85
C ASP A 66 1.69 -16.12 -13.39
N HIS A 67 0.45 -15.72 -13.66
CA HIS A 67 -0.60 -16.60 -14.17
C HIS A 67 -0.28 -17.26 -15.53
N ARG A 68 0.76 -16.80 -16.26
CA ARG A 68 1.17 -17.34 -17.55
C ARG A 68 2.17 -18.47 -17.41
N SER A 69 3.12 -18.33 -16.46
CA SER A 69 4.14 -19.36 -16.22
C SER A 69 3.80 -20.25 -15.02
N GLY A 70 2.90 -19.81 -14.13
CA GLY A 70 2.60 -20.46 -12.86
C GLY A 70 3.68 -20.24 -11.79
N GLU A 71 4.69 -19.42 -12.09
CA GLU A 71 5.76 -19.12 -11.15
C GLU A 71 5.32 -18.12 -10.08
N HIS A 72 5.84 -18.31 -8.87
CA HIS A 72 5.67 -17.42 -7.73
C HIS A 72 7.03 -16.85 -7.31
N HIS A 73 7.03 -15.67 -6.70
CA HIS A 73 8.24 -15.02 -6.23
C HIS A 73 7.94 -14.21 -4.98
N ALA A 74 8.93 -14.11 -4.09
CA ALA A 74 8.82 -13.25 -2.92
C ALA A 74 8.57 -11.80 -3.35
N MET A 75 7.50 -11.21 -2.81
CA MET A 75 7.15 -9.82 -3.07
C MET A 75 7.69 -8.93 -1.96
N ASP A 76 8.08 -7.71 -2.31
CA ASP A 76 8.49 -6.71 -1.32
C ASP A 76 7.30 -6.38 -0.39
N PRO A 77 7.35 -6.66 0.92
CA PRO A 77 6.26 -6.39 1.83
C PRO A 77 5.88 -4.89 1.93
N GLN A 78 6.81 -4.00 1.57
CA GLN A 78 6.52 -2.56 1.50
C GLN A 78 5.54 -2.20 0.40
N LEU A 79 5.38 -3.07 -0.61
CA LEU A 79 4.37 -2.91 -1.64
C LEU A 79 2.95 -3.06 -1.03
N TYR A 80 2.76 -4.01 -0.13
CA TYR A 80 1.48 -4.19 0.58
C TYR A 80 1.14 -3.00 1.49
N VAL A 81 2.15 -2.47 2.19
CA VAL A 81 2.00 -1.25 2.99
C VAL A 81 1.61 -0.06 2.12
N LEU A 82 2.22 0.08 0.93
CA LEU A 82 1.88 1.12 -0.04
C LEU A 82 0.41 1.01 -0.48
N LEU A 83 -0.10 -0.20 -0.71
CA LEU A 83 -1.51 -0.40 -1.08
C LEU A 83 -2.46 0.01 0.07
N VAL A 84 -2.14 -0.34 1.31
CA VAL A 84 -2.94 0.11 2.49
C VAL A 84 -2.95 1.64 2.59
N ASP A 85 -1.79 2.29 2.46
CA ASP A 85 -1.67 3.74 2.51
C ASP A 85 -2.43 4.44 1.38
N LEU A 86 -2.45 3.87 0.16
CA LEU A 86 -3.23 4.38 -0.96
C LEU A 86 -4.74 4.31 -0.69
N ALA A 87 -5.23 3.19 -0.16
CA ALA A 87 -6.64 3.04 0.19
C ALA A 87 -7.04 4.01 1.32
N ALA A 88 -6.19 4.17 2.34
CA ALA A 88 -6.40 5.13 3.42
C ALA A 88 -6.44 6.57 2.89
N ALA A 89 -5.52 6.94 2.00
CA ALA A 89 -5.50 8.26 1.35
C ALA A 89 -6.73 8.51 0.46
N ALA A 90 -7.29 7.43 -0.12
CA ALA A 90 -8.54 7.50 -0.87
C ALA A 90 -9.80 7.55 0.01
N GLY A 91 -9.69 7.19 1.31
CA GLY A 91 -10.81 7.09 2.23
C GLY A 91 -11.69 5.85 2.01
N VAL A 92 -11.12 4.74 1.50
CA VAL A 92 -11.82 3.49 1.20
C VAL A 92 -11.11 2.28 1.83
N GLU A 93 -11.75 1.14 1.84
CA GLU A 93 -11.12 -0.12 2.25
C GLU A 93 -10.07 -0.60 1.24
N PRO A 94 -9.01 -1.30 1.67
CA PRO A 94 -7.92 -1.75 0.81
C PRO A 94 -8.30 -3.00 0.00
N ARG A 95 -9.25 -2.84 -0.94
CA ARG A 95 -9.76 -3.87 -1.85
C ARG A 95 -9.34 -3.56 -3.28
N TYR A 96 -8.55 -4.45 -3.85
CA TYR A 96 -7.91 -4.24 -5.15
C TYR A 96 -8.27 -5.31 -6.16
N GLN A 97 -8.43 -4.90 -7.41
CA GLN A 97 -8.34 -5.77 -8.57
C GLN A 97 -6.89 -5.80 -9.03
N ILE A 98 -6.34 -7.01 -9.19
CA ILE A 98 -4.97 -7.24 -9.62
C ILE A 98 -4.95 -7.52 -11.13
N ILE A 99 -4.25 -6.68 -11.86
CA ILE A 99 -4.02 -6.81 -13.30
C ILE A 99 -2.72 -7.54 -13.58
N SER A 100 -1.67 -7.29 -12.75
CA SER A 100 -0.39 -7.99 -12.83
C SER A 100 0.34 -7.85 -11.49
N GLY A 101 0.83 -8.96 -10.94
CA GLY A 101 1.74 -9.01 -9.81
C GLY A 101 3.16 -9.35 -10.27
N PHE A 102 3.75 -10.41 -9.72
CA PHE A 102 5.02 -10.95 -10.20
C PHE A 102 4.93 -11.34 -11.68
N ARG A 103 6.03 -11.21 -12.36
CA ARG A 103 6.18 -11.60 -13.76
C ARG A 103 7.53 -12.27 -13.94
N SER A 104 7.52 -13.52 -14.41
CA SER A 104 8.75 -14.25 -14.70
C SER A 104 9.56 -13.54 -15.80
N SER A 105 10.87 -13.76 -15.80
CA SER A 105 11.74 -13.19 -16.83
C SER A 105 11.34 -13.62 -18.23
N GLU A 106 10.89 -14.88 -18.36
CA GLU A 106 10.40 -15.44 -19.63
C GLU A 106 9.13 -14.75 -20.11
N THR A 107 8.13 -14.60 -19.22
CA THR A 107 6.90 -13.88 -19.53
C THR A 107 7.18 -12.43 -19.89
N ASN A 108 8.06 -11.75 -19.16
CA ASN A 108 8.43 -10.37 -19.44
C ASN A 108 9.08 -10.22 -20.82
N GLU A 109 9.97 -11.14 -21.19
CA GLU A 109 10.64 -11.13 -22.51
C GLU A 109 9.64 -11.41 -23.63
N LYS A 110 8.74 -12.39 -23.48
CA LYS A 110 7.67 -12.65 -24.46
C LYS A 110 6.78 -11.42 -24.68
N LEU A 111 6.37 -10.73 -23.61
CA LEU A 111 5.56 -9.52 -23.72
C LEU A 111 6.34 -8.39 -24.38
N ARG A 112 7.61 -8.22 -24.06
CA ARG A 112 8.49 -7.18 -24.63
C ARG A 112 8.68 -7.38 -26.14
N THR A 113 8.95 -8.59 -26.58
CA THR A 113 9.17 -8.94 -27.99
C THR A 113 7.90 -8.86 -28.82
N ASN A 114 6.73 -9.07 -28.20
CA ASN A 114 5.43 -8.93 -28.85
C ASN A 114 4.91 -7.48 -28.89
N GLY A 115 5.75 -6.50 -28.65
CA GLY A 115 5.40 -5.08 -28.77
C GLY A 115 4.65 -4.50 -27.58
N GLY A 116 4.63 -5.19 -26.42
CA GLY A 116 3.91 -4.74 -25.22
C GLY A 116 4.59 -3.61 -24.44
N GLY A 117 5.74 -3.12 -24.87
CA GLY A 117 6.41 -1.95 -24.26
C GLY A 117 7.02 -2.19 -22.89
N GLN A 118 7.11 -3.46 -22.43
CA GLN A 118 7.68 -3.79 -21.10
C GLN A 118 9.18 -3.47 -21.04
N ALA A 119 9.61 -2.88 -19.91
CA ALA A 119 11.02 -2.65 -19.65
C ALA A 119 11.77 -3.98 -19.49
N LYS A 120 13.02 -4.06 -19.99
CA LYS A 120 13.87 -5.25 -19.82
C LYS A 120 14.09 -5.56 -18.33
N ASN A 121 14.33 -4.54 -17.51
CA ASN A 121 14.54 -4.64 -16.08
C ASN A 121 13.27 -4.18 -15.34
N SER A 122 12.15 -4.88 -15.58
CA SER A 122 10.87 -4.56 -14.96
C SER A 122 10.88 -4.83 -13.45
N GLN A 123 10.26 -3.96 -12.65
CA GLN A 123 10.09 -4.16 -11.21
C GLN A 123 9.16 -5.34 -10.88
N HIS A 124 8.31 -5.77 -11.81
CA HIS A 124 7.52 -6.99 -11.68
C HIS A 124 8.39 -8.24 -11.58
N ILE A 125 9.52 -8.31 -12.29
CA ILE A 125 10.47 -9.44 -12.23
C ILE A 125 11.12 -9.53 -10.84
N GLN A 126 11.24 -8.40 -10.15
CA GLN A 126 11.89 -8.32 -8.83
C GLN A 126 10.91 -8.44 -7.67
N GLY A 127 9.63 -8.72 -7.93
CA GLY A 127 8.60 -8.74 -6.89
C GLY A 127 8.34 -7.38 -6.24
N LYS A 128 8.64 -6.28 -6.91
CA LYS A 128 8.56 -4.92 -6.37
C LYS A 128 7.48 -4.06 -7.01
N ALA A 129 6.66 -4.60 -7.88
CA ALA A 129 5.63 -3.86 -8.61
C ALA A 129 4.31 -4.63 -8.69
N ILE A 130 3.24 -3.86 -8.82
CA ILE A 130 1.89 -4.37 -9.02
C ILE A 130 1.08 -3.40 -9.88
N ASP A 131 0.29 -3.95 -10.80
CA ASP A 131 -0.67 -3.22 -11.62
C ASP A 131 -2.07 -3.45 -11.05
N VAL A 132 -2.76 -2.36 -10.67
CA VAL A 132 -3.99 -2.44 -9.86
C VAL A 132 -5.07 -1.47 -10.27
N ARG A 133 -6.31 -1.81 -9.85
CA ARG A 133 -7.42 -0.88 -9.63
C ARG A 133 -7.83 -0.95 -8.16
N LEU A 134 -8.15 0.19 -7.55
CA LEU A 134 -8.71 0.25 -6.20
C LEU A 134 -10.23 0.36 -6.30
N ASN A 135 -10.95 -0.53 -5.65
CA ASN A 135 -12.41 -0.59 -5.72
C ASN A 135 -13.05 0.73 -5.23
N GLY A 136 -13.96 1.28 -6.03
CA GLY A 136 -14.64 2.54 -5.74
C GLY A 136 -13.82 3.81 -6.02
N VAL A 137 -12.63 3.69 -6.59
CA VAL A 137 -11.74 4.82 -6.91
C VAL A 137 -11.38 4.79 -8.40
N SER A 138 -11.54 5.92 -9.10
CA SER A 138 -11.10 5.99 -10.50
C SER A 138 -9.58 5.89 -10.61
N THR A 139 -9.08 5.32 -11.71
CA THR A 139 -7.63 5.17 -11.95
C THR A 139 -6.90 6.51 -12.03
N VAL A 140 -7.57 7.57 -12.50
CA VAL A 140 -7.05 8.96 -12.44
C VAL A 140 -6.78 9.37 -10.99
N ARG A 141 -7.77 9.19 -10.09
CA ARG A 141 -7.61 9.53 -8.68
C ARG A 141 -6.56 8.66 -7.99
N LEU A 142 -6.53 7.36 -8.29
CA LEU A 142 -5.53 6.43 -7.74
C LEU A 142 -4.11 6.84 -8.16
N ARG A 143 -3.90 7.21 -9.44
CA ARG A 143 -2.64 7.77 -9.94
C ARG A 143 -2.21 9.00 -9.14
N ASP A 144 -3.12 9.97 -8.95
CA ASP A 144 -2.81 11.23 -8.27
C ASP A 144 -2.43 11.01 -6.80
N LEU A 145 -3.12 10.09 -6.13
CA LEU A 145 -2.79 9.68 -4.77
C LEU A 145 -1.41 8.99 -4.71
N ALA A 146 -1.13 8.07 -5.63
CA ALA A 146 0.16 7.39 -5.70
C ALA A 146 1.33 8.36 -5.94
N LEU A 147 1.13 9.36 -6.81
CA LEU A 147 2.09 10.44 -7.03
C LEU A 147 2.30 11.29 -5.77
N GLY A 148 1.22 11.57 -5.04
CA GLY A 148 1.26 12.34 -3.80
C GLY A 148 2.07 11.67 -2.69
N LEU A 149 2.02 10.34 -2.59
CA LEU A 149 2.77 9.58 -1.58
C LEU A 149 4.28 9.57 -1.82
N LYS A 150 4.76 9.73 -3.06
CA LYS A 150 6.19 9.77 -3.43
C LYS A 150 7.00 8.56 -2.94
N ARG A 151 6.41 7.37 -2.94
CA ARG A 151 7.03 6.16 -2.36
C ARG A 151 7.67 5.23 -3.39
N GLY A 152 7.51 5.51 -4.70
CA GLY A 152 8.07 4.67 -5.76
C GLY A 152 7.67 5.14 -7.14
N GLY A 153 7.77 4.24 -8.13
CA GLY A 153 7.34 4.49 -9.49
C GLY A 153 5.83 4.41 -9.62
N VAL A 154 5.27 5.30 -10.47
CA VAL A 154 3.85 5.31 -10.83
C VAL A 154 3.73 5.33 -12.33
N GLY A 155 3.06 4.34 -12.90
CA GLY A 155 2.69 4.27 -14.31
C GLY A 155 1.18 4.39 -14.47
N TYR A 156 0.71 5.22 -15.38
CA TYR A 156 -0.71 5.38 -15.66
C TYR A 156 -1.06 4.84 -17.05
N TYR A 157 -1.96 3.89 -17.10
CA TYR A 157 -2.38 3.21 -18.33
C TYR A 157 -3.86 3.46 -18.60
N LEU A 158 -4.15 4.63 -19.20
CA LEU A 158 -5.52 5.10 -19.43
C LEU A 158 -6.36 4.10 -20.25
N LYS A 159 -5.82 3.59 -21.36
CA LYS A 159 -6.55 2.67 -22.25
C LYS A 159 -6.87 1.33 -21.61
N SER A 160 -5.96 0.84 -20.76
CA SER A 160 -6.10 -0.44 -20.06
C SER A 160 -6.72 -0.28 -18.67
N ASP A 161 -6.99 0.97 -18.28
CA ASP A 161 -7.65 1.37 -17.04
C ASP A 161 -7.01 0.73 -15.79
N PHE A 162 -5.69 0.93 -15.59
CA PHE A 162 -5.01 0.55 -14.36
C PHE A 162 -3.86 1.50 -14.02
N VAL A 163 -3.40 1.40 -12.78
CA VAL A 163 -2.23 2.11 -12.28
C VAL A 163 -1.17 1.10 -11.86
N HIS A 164 0.04 1.28 -12.37
CA HIS A 164 1.23 0.61 -11.89
C HIS A 164 1.78 1.34 -10.68
N VAL A 165 2.12 0.61 -9.63
CA VAL A 165 2.87 1.14 -8.47
C VAL A 165 4.02 0.20 -8.14
N ASP A 166 5.15 0.77 -7.70
CA ASP A 166 6.31 0.00 -7.26
C ASP A 166 7.05 0.66 -6.08
N THR A 167 7.96 -0.11 -5.45
CA THR A 167 8.76 0.34 -4.31
C THR A 167 10.18 0.78 -4.71
N ALA A 168 10.44 1.01 -6.01
CA ALA A 168 11.73 1.48 -6.49
C ALA A 168 11.85 3.02 -6.39
N ARG A 169 12.76 3.62 -7.14
CA ARG A 169 12.92 5.07 -7.16
C ARG A 169 11.65 5.78 -7.65
N VAL A 170 11.38 6.96 -7.10
CA VAL A 170 10.26 7.81 -7.54
C VAL A 170 10.43 8.21 -9.00
N ARG A 171 9.42 7.91 -9.81
CA ARG A 171 9.32 8.26 -11.22
C ARG A 171 7.87 8.16 -11.70
N TYR A 172 7.56 8.79 -12.83
CA TYR A 172 6.24 8.75 -13.45
C TYR A 172 6.34 8.52 -14.95
N TRP A 173 5.36 7.83 -15.51
CA TRP A 173 5.16 7.67 -16.96
C TRP A 173 3.69 7.37 -17.28
N GLU A 174 3.33 7.57 -18.53
CA GLU A 174 2.04 7.18 -19.12
C GLU A 174 2.26 6.15 -20.23
N GLY A 175 1.30 5.20 -20.39
CA GLY A 175 1.34 4.13 -21.38
C GLY A 175 0.03 3.93 -22.11
#